data_4b43bcff5b539e4807a0904f6713b3c7
#
_entry.id   4b43bcff5b539e4807a0904f6713b3c7
#
_cell.length_a   1.000
_cell.length_b   1.000
_cell.length_c   1.000
_cell.angle_alpha   90.00
_cell.angle_beta   90.00
_cell.angle_gamma   90.00
#
_symmetry.space_group_name_H-M   'P 1'
#
loop_
_entity.id
_entity.type
_entity.pdbx_description
1 polymer ?
#
loop_
_entity_poly.entity_id
_entity_poly.type
_entity_poly.pdbx_seq_one_letter_code
_entity_poly.pdbx_strand_id
1 'polypeptide(L)'
;MLVRGATSGAGIALARLLKGKFPKVHLAGTSRNLAKEDQLKAIGFDQVILEKDGVLQTQEQFDKVLELVGPSAILDTFGRTAEGGIICSCALLGGQWTVSDFDPIEMLSRNLYLTTFASGNVSKHKFQALVDFVEQYHVDVRPEKVYRIDQIQEAHAYLGGSHSFGKVIVKNEDDL
;
A
#
# COMPACT_ATOMS: atom_id res chain seq x y z
N MET A 1 -0.75 10.55 7.17
CA MET A 1 -1.11 9.80 5.93
C MET A 1 -1.37 8.35 6.29
N LEU A 2 -2.37 7.70 5.66
CA LEU A 2 -2.71 6.28 5.85
C LEU A 2 -2.33 5.46 4.61
N VAL A 3 -1.83 4.25 4.80
CA VAL A 3 -1.65 3.23 3.75
C VAL A 3 -2.47 2.00 4.12
N ARG A 4 -3.58 1.77 3.43
CA ARG A 4 -4.35 0.52 3.54
C ARG A 4 -3.72 -0.56 2.67
N GLY A 5 -3.48 -1.73 3.24
CA GLY A 5 -2.68 -2.78 2.60
C GLY A 5 -1.17 -2.55 2.74
N ALA A 6 -0.74 -2.02 3.88
CA ALA A 6 0.65 -1.62 4.16
C ALA A 6 1.66 -2.76 4.05
N THR A 7 1.25 -4.02 4.29
CA THR A 7 2.12 -5.19 4.16
C THR A 7 2.38 -5.63 2.71
N SER A 8 1.71 -5.02 1.74
CA SER A 8 1.92 -5.31 0.32
C SER A 8 3.20 -4.68 -0.23
N GLY A 9 3.68 -5.21 -1.36
CA GLY A 9 4.85 -4.63 -2.03
C GLY A 9 4.69 -3.16 -2.38
N ALA A 10 3.49 -2.71 -2.81
CA ALA A 10 3.21 -1.32 -3.11
C ALA A 10 3.15 -0.45 -1.84
N GLY A 11 2.54 -0.96 -0.76
CA GLY A 11 2.48 -0.24 0.53
C GLY A 11 3.86 0.00 1.12
N ILE A 12 4.72 -1.02 1.13
CA ILE A 12 6.12 -0.91 1.60
C ILE A 12 6.93 0.04 0.72
N ALA A 13 6.81 -0.07 -0.61
CA ALA A 13 7.51 0.80 -1.53
C ALA A 13 7.15 2.28 -1.29
N LEU A 14 5.85 2.59 -1.14
CA LEU A 14 5.43 3.96 -0.82
C LEU A 14 6.02 4.44 0.51
N ALA A 15 5.98 3.62 1.56
CA ALA A 15 6.52 4.00 2.87
C ALA A 15 8.01 4.34 2.78
N ARG A 16 8.80 3.50 2.12
CA ARG A 16 10.23 3.72 1.91
C ARG A 16 10.52 4.99 1.10
N LEU A 17 9.78 5.23 0.00
CA LEU A 17 9.91 6.44 -0.81
C LEU A 17 9.56 7.71 0.01
N LEU A 18 8.46 7.66 0.77
CA LEU A 18 8.04 8.79 1.59
C LEU A 18 9.04 9.10 2.70
N LYS A 19 9.48 8.10 3.44
CA LYS A 19 10.44 8.29 4.54
C LYS A 19 11.82 8.71 4.03
N GLY A 20 12.23 8.26 2.84
CA GLY A 20 13.46 8.74 2.20
C GLY A 20 13.45 10.24 1.96
N LYS A 21 12.37 10.78 1.39
CA LYS A 21 12.27 12.20 1.08
C LYS A 21 11.71 13.06 2.23
N PHE A 22 10.77 12.52 2.98
CA PHE A 22 10.03 13.21 4.04
C PHE A 22 10.12 12.44 5.37
N PRO A 23 11.28 12.40 6.02
CA PRO A 23 11.49 11.53 7.19
C PRO A 23 10.57 11.87 8.38
N LYS A 24 10.03 13.09 8.42
CA LYS A 24 9.11 13.55 9.48
C LYS A 24 7.63 13.30 9.16
N VAL A 25 7.30 12.76 7.99
CA VAL A 25 5.89 12.47 7.67
C VAL A 25 5.35 11.42 8.65
N HIS A 26 4.20 11.70 9.27
CA HIS A 26 3.51 10.70 10.06
C HIS A 26 2.80 9.70 9.13
N LEU A 27 3.15 8.41 9.24
CA LEU A 27 2.69 7.36 8.36
C LEU A 27 2.03 6.24 9.17
N ALA A 28 0.72 6.06 9.00
CA ALA A 28 -0.02 4.94 9.54
C ALA A 28 -0.17 3.85 8.46
N GLY A 29 0.03 2.60 8.85
CA GLY A 29 -0.17 1.45 7.98
C GLY A 29 -1.22 0.50 8.54
N THR A 30 -1.95 -0.23 7.68
CA THR A 30 -2.90 -1.22 8.15
C THR A 30 -2.38 -2.64 8.01
N SER A 31 -2.78 -3.49 8.94
CA SER A 31 -2.54 -4.93 8.88
C SER A 31 -3.72 -5.71 9.45
N ARG A 32 -4.04 -6.85 8.84
CA ARG A 32 -5.00 -7.83 9.38
C ARG A 32 -4.40 -8.67 10.50
N ASN A 33 -3.07 -8.59 10.69
CA ASN A 33 -2.34 -9.34 11.70
C ASN A 33 -1.28 -8.44 12.36
N LEU A 34 -1.48 -8.12 13.62
CA LEU A 34 -0.56 -7.27 14.40
C LEU A 34 0.80 -7.94 14.67
N ALA A 35 0.96 -9.26 14.47
CA ALA A 35 2.28 -9.88 14.52
C ALA A 35 3.27 -9.32 13.48
N LYS A 36 2.79 -8.54 12.49
CA LYS A 36 3.62 -7.83 11.51
C LYS A 36 3.94 -6.38 11.91
N GLU A 37 3.54 -5.94 13.08
CA GLU A 37 3.70 -4.56 13.52
C GLU A 37 5.17 -4.13 13.56
N ASP A 38 6.04 -4.93 14.17
CA ASP A 38 7.47 -4.63 14.26
C ASP A 38 8.13 -4.55 12.87
N GLN A 39 7.72 -5.43 11.94
CA GLN A 39 8.20 -5.37 10.57
C GLN A 39 7.77 -4.08 9.86
N LEU A 40 6.51 -3.65 10.03
CA LEU A 40 6.02 -2.39 9.46
C LEU A 40 6.70 -1.18 10.08
N LYS A 41 6.91 -1.17 11.39
CA LYS A 41 7.68 -0.12 12.08
C LYS A 41 9.12 -0.03 11.58
N ALA A 42 9.78 -1.16 11.35
CA ALA A 42 11.12 -1.21 10.78
C ALA A 42 11.19 -0.63 9.34
N ILE A 43 10.10 -0.70 8.57
CA ILE A 43 9.97 -0.07 7.25
C ILE A 43 9.82 1.46 7.35
N GLY A 44 9.34 1.97 8.49
CA GLY A 44 9.13 3.40 8.71
C GLY A 44 7.68 3.82 8.96
N PHE A 45 6.77 2.87 9.21
CA PHE A 45 5.44 3.22 9.71
C PHE A 45 5.53 3.64 11.18
N ASP A 46 4.97 4.79 11.50
CA ASP A 46 4.94 5.31 12.88
C ASP A 46 3.84 4.62 13.71
N GLN A 47 2.77 4.17 13.03
CA GLN A 47 1.61 3.53 13.63
C GLN A 47 1.14 2.35 12.77
N VAL A 48 0.68 1.29 13.43
CA VAL A 48 0.04 0.15 12.75
C VAL A 48 -1.37 -0.03 13.30
N ILE A 49 -2.35 0.01 12.40
CA ILE A 49 -3.77 -0.08 12.71
C ILE A 49 -4.29 -1.46 12.31
N LEU A 50 -4.97 -2.13 13.23
CA LEU A 50 -5.65 -3.38 12.92
C LEU A 50 -6.80 -3.13 11.95
N GLU A 51 -6.85 -3.91 10.88
CA GLU A 51 -7.98 -3.99 9.97
C GLU A 51 -8.70 -5.33 10.14
N LYS A 52 -9.97 -5.31 10.45
CA LYS A 52 -10.79 -6.49 10.60
C LYS A 52 -12.03 -6.36 9.70
N ASP A 53 -12.20 -7.33 8.82
CA ASP A 53 -13.34 -7.42 7.89
C ASP A 53 -13.59 -6.13 7.09
N GLY A 54 -12.51 -5.49 6.60
CA GLY A 54 -12.55 -4.25 5.84
C GLY A 54 -12.81 -2.99 6.69
N VAL A 55 -12.78 -3.11 8.03
CA VAL A 55 -13.01 -1.99 8.96
C VAL A 55 -11.76 -1.73 9.80
N LEU A 56 -11.32 -0.47 9.83
CA LEU A 56 -10.20 -0.04 10.65
C LEU A 56 -10.60 0.07 12.13
N GLN A 57 -9.79 -0.51 12.99
CA GLN A 57 -10.00 -0.48 14.44
C GLN A 57 -9.42 0.83 15.03
N THR A 58 -9.87 1.97 14.52
CA THR A 58 -9.50 3.32 14.97
C THR A 58 -10.62 4.31 14.68
N GLN A 59 -10.63 5.46 15.37
CA GLN A 59 -11.47 6.60 15.05
C GLN A 59 -10.68 7.76 14.42
N GLU A 60 -9.38 7.58 14.23
CA GLU A 60 -8.53 8.59 13.60
C GLU A 60 -8.92 8.86 12.15
N GLN A 61 -8.67 10.10 11.72
CA GLN A 61 -8.88 10.56 10.35
C GLN A 61 -7.57 11.00 9.72
N PHE A 62 -7.45 10.80 8.41
CA PHE A 62 -6.21 11.01 7.68
C PHE A 62 -6.45 11.94 6.48
N ASP A 63 -5.56 12.93 6.29
CA ASP A 63 -5.64 13.87 5.16
C ASP A 63 -5.36 13.21 3.80
N LYS A 64 -4.56 12.15 3.81
CA LYS A 64 -4.16 11.43 2.59
C LYS A 64 -4.20 9.93 2.84
N VAL A 65 -4.83 9.22 1.92
CA VAL A 65 -4.95 7.75 1.99
C VAL A 65 -4.50 7.12 0.69
N LEU A 66 -3.53 6.20 0.76
CA LEU A 66 -3.30 5.23 -0.31
C LEU A 66 -4.15 4.00 0.00
N GLU A 67 -5.11 3.70 -0.86
CA GLU A 67 -6.05 2.61 -0.71
C GLU A 67 -5.69 1.48 -1.69
N LEU A 68 -5.20 0.36 -1.15
CA LEU A 68 -4.77 -0.80 -1.92
C LEU A 68 -5.71 -2.01 -1.75
N VAL A 69 -6.62 -1.96 -0.79
CA VAL A 69 -7.58 -3.05 -0.53
C VAL A 69 -8.72 -3.03 -1.54
N GLY A 70 -9.18 -1.83 -1.89
CA GLY A 70 -10.19 -1.61 -2.93
C GLY A 70 -11.62 -1.62 -2.40
N PRO A 71 -12.61 -1.95 -3.25
CA PRO A 71 -14.04 -1.83 -2.98
C PRO A 71 -14.52 -2.45 -1.66
N SER A 72 -13.92 -3.55 -1.22
CA SER A 72 -14.31 -4.20 0.06
C SER A 72 -14.03 -3.35 1.30
N ALA A 73 -13.20 -2.31 1.20
CA ALA A 73 -12.79 -1.47 2.31
C ALA A 73 -13.04 0.03 2.08
N ILE A 74 -13.39 0.43 0.85
CA ILE A 74 -13.43 1.84 0.44
C ILE A 74 -14.43 2.67 1.24
N LEU A 75 -15.57 2.10 1.63
CA LEU A 75 -16.59 2.81 2.40
C LEU A 75 -16.10 3.18 3.80
N ASP A 76 -15.40 2.25 4.46
CA ASP A 76 -14.74 2.57 5.73
C ASP A 76 -13.62 3.60 5.53
N THR A 77 -12.87 3.53 4.40
CA THR A 77 -11.84 4.51 4.06
C THR A 77 -12.41 5.93 3.96
N PHE A 78 -13.60 6.11 3.36
CA PHE A 78 -14.28 7.42 3.36
C PHE A 78 -14.52 7.91 4.79
N GLY A 79 -14.96 7.03 5.69
CA GLY A 79 -15.17 7.32 7.11
C GLY A 79 -13.90 7.73 7.87
N ARG A 80 -12.74 7.27 7.44
CA ARG A 80 -11.43 7.55 8.06
C ARG A 80 -10.62 8.64 7.35
N THR A 81 -11.21 9.30 6.36
CA THR A 81 -10.55 10.40 5.66
C THR A 81 -11.04 11.73 6.23
N ALA A 82 -10.14 12.64 6.55
CA ALA A 82 -10.45 13.96 7.08
C ALA A 82 -11.19 14.82 6.03
N GLU A 83 -11.89 15.85 6.48
CA GLU A 83 -12.54 16.79 5.57
C GLU A 83 -11.54 17.38 4.56
N GLY A 84 -11.91 17.40 3.28
CA GLY A 84 -11.03 17.83 2.19
C GLY A 84 -9.88 16.86 1.89
N GLY A 85 -9.87 15.69 2.51
CA GLY A 85 -8.82 14.69 2.34
C GLY A 85 -8.86 13.99 0.99
N ILE A 86 -7.73 13.41 0.61
CA ILE A 86 -7.50 12.77 -0.70
C ILE A 86 -7.31 11.27 -0.52
N ILE A 87 -8.07 10.48 -1.28
CA ILE A 87 -7.97 9.03 -1.34
C ILE A 87 -7.52 8.63 -2.74
N CYS A 88 -6.39 7.94 -2.84
CA CYS A 88 -5.95 7.29 -4.07
C CYS A 88 -6.22 5.79 -3.98
N SER A 89 -7.27 5.32 -4.66
CA SER A 89 -7.62 3.90 -4.72
C SER A 89 -7.03 3.30 -5.99
N CYS A 90 -6.06 2.40 -5.88
CA CYS A 90 -5.29 1.92 -7.02
C CYS A 90 -4.95 0.43 -7.01
N ALA A 91 -5.57 -0.37 -6.12
CA ALA A 91 -5.42 -1.82 -6.11
C ALA A 91 -6.68 -2.53 -5.61
N LEU A 92 -6.69 -3.85 -5.69
CA LEU A 92 -7.83 -4.72 -5.40
C LEU A 92 -7.40 -5.91 -4.50
N LEU A 93 -6.59 -5.65 -3.48
CA LEU A 93 -6.11 -6.70 -2.57
C LEU A 93 -7.23 -7.41 -1.81
N GLY A 94 -8.40 -6.75 -1.66
CA GLY A 94 -9.60 -7.33 -1.08
C GLY A 94 -10.38 -8.26 -2.01
N GLY A 95 -9.98 -8.37 -3.28
CA GLY A 95 -10.59 -9.27 -4.26
C GLY A 95 -11.96 -8.85 -4.80
N GLN A 96 -12.50 -7.73 -4.35
CA GLN A 96 -13.77 -7.18 -4.85
C GLN A 96 -13.51 -6.11 -5.91
N TRP A 97 -14.26 -6.14 -7.02
CA TRP A 97 -14.04 -5.25 -8.18
C TRP A 97 -14.93 -4.01 -8.20
N THR A 98 -16.08 -4.08 -7.58
CA THR A 98 -17.10 -3.02 -7.64
C THR A 98 -17.63 -2.66 -6.27
N VAL A 99 -18.09 -1.44 -6.10
CA VAL A 99 -18.87 -0.97 -4.96
C VAL A 99 -20.33 -0.95 -5.39
N SER A 100 -21.19 -1.70 -4.70
CA SER A 100 -22.63 -1.65 -4.93
C SER A 100 -23.21 -0.36 -4.34
N ASP A 101 -24.25 0.17 -4.98
CA ASP A 101 -25.04 1.30 -4.48
C ASP A 101 -24.19 2.53 -4.11
N PHE A 102 -23.16 2.82 -4.93
CA PHE A 102 -22.29 3.95 -4.69
C PHE A 102 -23.00 5.29 -4.96
N ASP A 103 -23.32 6.00 -3.88
CA ASP A 103 -23.79 7.37 -3.93
C ASP A 103 -22.65 8.36 -3.61
N PRO A 104 -22.11 9.05 -4.63
CA PRO A 104 -20.98 9.95 -4.41
C PRO A 104 -21.35 11.20 -3.57
N ILE A 105 -22.61 11.63 -3.54
CA ILE A 105 -23.03 12.81 -2.78
C ILE A 105 -23.05 12.48 -1.29
N GLU A 106 -23.61 11.34 -0.92
CA GLU A 106 -23.66 10.91 0.47
C GLU A 106 -22.30 10.42 0.96
N MET A 107 -21.63 9.55 0.17
CA MET A 107 -20.41 8.85 0.61
C MET A 107 -19.18 9.76 0.64
N LEU A 108 -19.12 10.80 -0.21
CA LEU A 108 -18.03 11.79 -0.23
C LEU A 108 -18.43 13.10 0.49
N SER A 109 -19.36 13.02 1.43
CA SER A 109 -20.05 14.16 2.07
C SER A 109 -19.14 15.15 2.80
N ARG A 110 -17.89 14.77 3.11
CA ARG A 110 -16.90 15.66 3.76
C ARG A 110 -15.96 16.36 2.78
N ASN A 111 -16.45 16.67 1.57
CA ASN A 111 -15.63 17.26 0.50
C ASN A 111 -14.40 16.42 0.15
N LEU A 112 -14.53 15.09 0.18
CA LEU A 112 -13.42 14.17 -0.09
C LEU A 112 -13.08 14.13 -1.58
N TYR A 113 -11.81 13.93 -1.87
CA TYR A 113 -11.32 13.70 -3.23
C TYR A 113 -11.03 12.21 -3.40
N LEU A 114 -11.76 11.54 -4.29
CA LEU A 114 -11.46 10.17 -4.70
C LEU A 114 -10.76 10.18 -6.05
N THR A 115 -9.57 9.62 -6.09
CA THR A 115 -8.77 9.49 -7.33
C THR A 115 -8.22 8.09 -7.46
N THR A 116 -7.68 7.78 -8.63
CA THR A 116 -7.01 6.52 -8.91
C THR A 116 -5.70 6.76 -9.66
N PHE A 117 -4.87 5.73 -9.73
CA PHE A 117 -3.63 5.74 -10.52
C PHE A 117 -3.69 4.64 -11.59
N ALA A 118 -3.57 5.04 -12.85
CA ALA A 118 -3.50 4.13 -13.98
C ALA A 118 -2.05 3.71 -14.25
N SER A 119 -1.68 2.51 -13.82
CA SER A 119 -0.31 1.98 -13.94
C SER A 119 0.14 1.74 -15.39
N GLY A 120 -0.78 1.64 -16.35
CA GLY A 120 -0.47 1.49 -17.77
C GLY A 120 0.15 2.74 -18.42
N ASN A 121 0.08 3.90 -17.79
CA ASN A 121 0.61 5.16 -18.32
C ASN A 121 2.01 5.47 -17.78
N VAL A 122 2.94 4.53 -17.93
CA VAL A 122 4.35 4.67 -17.51
C VAL A 122 5.21 4.92 -18.74
N SER A 123 5.89 6.08 -18.78
CA SER A 123 6.87 6.42 -19.81
C SER A 123 8.29 6.18 -19.33
N LYS A 124 9.24 6.06 -20.28
CA LYS A 124 10.68 5.98 -19.94
C LYS A 124 11.12 7.13 -19.02
N HIS A 125 10.63 8.35 -19.28
CA HIS A 125 10.94 9.52 -18.47
C HIS A 125 10.42 9.38 -17.02
N LYS A 126 9.19 8.91 -16.82
CA LYS A 126 8.64 8.67 -15.49
C LYS A 126 9.42 7.59 -14.72
N PHE A 127 9.82 6.54 -15.45
CA PHE A 127 10.61 5.48 -14.84
C PHE A 127 12.01 5.97 -14.44
N GLN A 128 12.68 6.74 -15.32
CA GLN A 128 13.98 7.33 -15.01
C GLN A 128 13.90 8.26 -13.78
N ALA A 129 12.87 9.11 -13.73
CA ALA A 129 12.65 9.99 -12.57
C ALA A 129 12.45 9.21 -11.25
N LEU A 130 11.86 8.02 -11.30
CA LEU A 130 11.77 7.15 -10.13
C LEU A 130 13.14 6.59 -9.72
N VAL A 131 13.97 6.17 -10.69
CA VAL A 131 15.33 5.69 -10.43
C VAL A 131 16.17 6.81 -9.81
N ASP A 132 16.15 7.99 -10.41
CA ASP A 132 16.85 9.18 -9.90
C ASP A 132 16.41 9.54 -8.46
N PHE A 133 15.11 9.40 -8.18
CA PHE A 133 14.58 9.61 -6.83
C PHE A 133 15.13 8.59 -5.84
N VAL A 134 15.12 7.31 -6.21
CA VAL A 134 15.64 6.22 -5.36
C VAL A 134 17.11 6.46 -5.02
N GLU A 135 17.92 6.84 -6.00
CA GLU A 135 19.34 7.16 -5.82
C GLU A 135 19.53 8.41 -4.94
N GLN A 136 18.83 9.48 -5.26
CA GLN A 136 18.94 10.78 -4.55
C GLN A 136 18.61 10.66 -3.06
N TYR A 137 17.60 9.87 -2.71
CA TYR A 137 17.12 9.73 -1.33
C TYR A 137 17.57 8.42 -0.66
N HIS A 138 18.46 7.66 -1.31
CA HIS A 138 19.01 6.38 -0.80
C HIS A 138 17.91 5.41 -0.34
N VAL A 139 16.85 5.29 -1.14
CA VAL A 139 15.68 4.47 -0.79
C VAL A 139 16.03 2.99 -0.89
N ASP A 140 15.73 2.22 0.17
CA ASP A 140 15.89 0.77 0.13
C ASP A 140 14.82 0.12 -0.75
N VAL A 141 15.21 -0.39 -1.90
CA VAL A 141 14.33 -1.06 -2.88
C VAL A 141 14.47 -2.59 -2.88
N ARG A 142 15.21 -3.16 -1.91
CA ARG A 142 15.40 -4.61 -1.84
C ARG A 142 14.07 -5.34 -1.72
N PRO A 143 13.88 -6.44 -2.48
CA PRO A 143 12.73 -7.30 -2.30
C PRO A 143 12.78 -8.02 -0.95
N GLU A 144 11.63 -8.44 -0.45
CA GLU A 144 11.54 -9.24 0.76
C GLU A 144 12.12 -10.64 0.56
N LYS A 145 11.80 -11.25 -0.58
CA LYS A 145 12.32 -12.56 -0.97
C LYS A 145 12.64 -12.62 -2.45
N VAL A 146 13.67 -13.38 -2.76
CA VAL A 146 14.05 -13.71 -4.12
C VAL A 146 14.04 -15.24 -4.26
N TYR A 147 13.35 -15.73 -5.26
CA TYR A 147 13.27 -17.14 -5.62
C TYR A 147 13.88 -17.36 -7.00
N ARG A 148 14.31 -18.58 -7.27
CA ARG A 148 14.67 -19.03 -8.62
C ARG A 148 13.42 -19.43 -9.38
N ILE A 149 13.51 -19.52 -10.71
CA ILE A 149 12.37 -19.90 -11.55
C ILE A 149 11.86 -21.31 -11.24
N ASP A 150 12.75 -22.22 -10.87
CA ASP A 150 12.37 -23.58 -10.46
C ASP A 150 11.65 -23.63 -9.11
N GLN A 151 11.68 -22.56 -8.32
CA GLN A 151 10.97 -22.38 -7.05
C GLN A 151 9.68 -21.56 -7.19
N ILE A 152 9.13 -21.41 -8.38
CA ILE A 152 7.94 -20.57 -8.63
C ILE A 152 6.73 -20.99 -7.79
N GLN A 153 6.58 -22.29 -7.51
CA GLN A 153 5.50 -22.80 -6.67
C GLN A 153 5.63 -22.34 -5.22
N GLU A 154 6.86 -22.35 -4.68
CA GLU A 154 7.15 -21.84 -3.33
C GLU A 154 6.89 -20.33 -3.24
N ALA A 155 7.27 -19.57 -4.28
CA ALA A 155 7.03 -18.14 -4.36
C ALA A 155 5.52 -17.82 -4.31
N HIS A 156 4.70 -18.56 -5.07
CA HIS A 156 3.24 -18.43 -5.04
C HIS A 156 2.65 -18.85 -3.68
N ALA A 157 3.12 -19.95 -3.11
CA ALA A 157 2.68 -20.39 -1.79
C ALA A 157 2.98 -19.36 -0.70
N TYR A 158 4.16 -18.74 -0.76
CA TYR A 158 4.53 -17.65 0.15
C TYR A 158 3.59 -16.43 -0.01
N LEU A 159 3.32 -15.99 -1.25
CA LEU A 159 2.45 -14.84 -1.51
C LEU A 159 0.99 -15.09 -1.09
N GLY A 160 0.50 -16.32 -1.25
CA GLY A 160 -0.85 -16.72 -0.83
C GLY A 160 -0.98 -16.97 0.67
N GLY A 161 0.13 -17.07 1.39
CA GLY A 161 0.15 -17.38 2.82
C GLY A 161 -0.10 -16.17 3.73
N SER A 162 -0.48 -16.45 4.98
CA SER A 162 -0.68 -15.44 6.03
C SER A 162 0.60 -14.68 6.42
N HIS A 163 1.76 -15.23 6.07
CA HIS A 163 3.09 -14.69 6.37
C HIS A 163 3.64 -13.79 5.26
N SER A 164 2.91 -13.64 4.14
CA SER A 164 3.38 -12.81 3.02
C SER A 164 3.62 -11.36 3.46
N PHE A 165 4.75 -10.80 3.01
CA PHE A 165 5.17 -9.44 3.35
C PHE A 165 6.00 -8.89 2.19
N GLY A 166 5.76 -7.64 1.80
CA GLY A 166 6.58 -6.98 0.80
C GLY A 166 6.52 -7.53 -0.61
N LYS A 167 7.58 -7.29 -1.36
CA LYS A 167 7.74 -7.70 -2.76
C LYS A 167 8.54 -9.00 -2.83
N VAL A 168 8.00 -9.94 -3.60
CA VAL A 168 8.69 -11.18 -4.00
C VAL A 168 9.12 -11.05 -5.44
N ILE A 169 10.34 -11.50 -5.73
CA ILE A 169 10.91 -11.56 -7.09
C ILE A 169 11.28 -13.02 -7.40
N VAL A 170 11.03 -13.41 -8.64
CA VAL A 170 11.52 -14.68 -9.19
C VAL A 170 12.53 -14.36 -10.28
N LYS A 171 13.75 -14.91 -10.15
CA LYS A 171 14.81 -14.75 -11.13
C LYS A 171 14.84 -15.91 -12.11
N ASN A 172 15.17 -15.61 -13.36
CA ASN A 172 15.28 -16.62 -14.42
C ASN A 172 16.64 -17.30 -14.47
N GLU A 173 17.70 -16.63 -13.98
CA GLU A 173 19.07 -17.10 -14.00
C GLU A 173 19.78 -16.85 -12.67
N ASP A 174 20.89 -17.57 -12.44
CA ASP A 174 21.70 -17.48 -11.20
C ASP A 174 22.56 -16.19 -11.11
N ASP A 175 22.55 -15.37 -12.14
CA ASP A 175 23.37 -14.17 -12.22
C ASP A 175 22.73 -12.96 -11.53
N LEU A 176 23.14 -12.76 -10.30
CA LEU A 176 23.50 -11.45 -9.70
C LEU A 176 24.15 -11.67 -8.35
#